data_abc703cb34840d2094cd68894d23a73b
#
_entry.id   abc703cb34840d2094cd68894d23a73b
#
_cell.length_a   1.000
_cell.length_b   1.000
_cell.length_c   1.000
_cell.angle_alpha   90.00
_cell.angle_beta   90.00
_cell.angle_gamma   90.00
#
_symmetry.space_group_name_H-M   'P 1'
#
loop_
_entity.id
_entity.type
_entity.pdbx_description
1 polymer ?
#
loop_
_entity_poly.entity_id
_entity_poly.type
_entity_poly.pdbx_seq_one_letter_code
_entity_poly.pdbx_strand_id
1 'polypeptide(L)'
;MRYTTLCYIENPSGEYLMLHRVKKENDCNRDKWIGIGGKFEDGESPEECVLREIREETGLTVTGYRYRGIVTFVSDRWETEYMHLFTADAWTGSVRDDCGEGVLEWIHKDRLAALPQWAGDRIFLDLLRRDVPFFSLKLRYQGETLAYACLNGRELAL
;
A
#
# COMPACT_ATOMS: atom_id res chain seq x y z
N MET A 1 -2.23 -1.68 -18.41
CA MET A 1 -1.50 -1.13 -17.24
C MET A 1 -2.49 -0.55 -16.23
N ARG A 2 -2.17 -0.72 -14.96
CA ARG A 2 -2.98 -0.19 -13.86
C ARG A 2 -2.21 0.91 -13.15
N TYR A 3 -2.91 1.97 -12.78
CA TYR A 3 -2.36 3.08 -12.01
C TYR A 3 -3.10 3.15 -10.69
N THR A 4 -2.37 3.02 -9.60
CA THR A 4 -2.95 2.92 -8.26
C THR A 4 -2.20 3.78 -7.26
N THR A 5 -2.81 3.93 -6.08
CA THR A 5 -2.15 4.52 -4.91
C THR A 5 -2.22 3.55 -3.75
N LEU A 6 -1.30 3.70 -2.83
CA LEU A 6 -1.30 3.00 -1.55
C LEU A 6 -0.77 3.93 -0.48
N CYS A 7 -1.42 3.96 0.68
CA CYS A 7 -1.00 4.78 1.80
C CYS A 7 -0.94 3.96 3.08
N TYR A 8 0.14 4.14 3.83
CA TYR A 8 0.26 3.65 5.20
C TYR A 8 0.00 4.81 6.14
N ILE A 9 -1.12 4.75 6.86
CA ILE A 9 -1.55 5.77 7.80
C ILE A 9 -1.04 5.36 9.18
N GLU A 10 -0.21 6.20 9.78
CA GLU A 10 0.44 5.89 11.06
C GLU A 10 -0.14 6.76 12.17
N ASN A 11 -0.52 6.12 13.28
CA ASN A 11 -0.97 6.83 14.49
C ASN A 11 0.24 7.11 15.43
N PRO A 12 0.03 7.94 16.48
CA PRO A 12 1.11 8.26 17.42
C PRO A 12 1.69 7.05 18.18
N SER A 13 0.98 5.93 18.21
CA SER A 13 1.44 4.70 18.87
C SER A 13 2.33 3.83 17.99
N GLY A 14 2.65 4.27 16.77
CA GLY A 14 3.47 3.50 15.83
C GLY A 14 2.73 2.38 15.15
N GLU A 15 1.41 2.47 15.05
CA GLU A 15 0.57 1.51 14.35
C GLU A 15 0.19 2.04 12.97
N TYR A 16 0.15 1.15 11.99
CA TYR A 16 -0.41 1.42 10.67
C TYR A 16 -1.86 0.93 10.60
N LEU A 17 -2.72 1.71 9.92
CA LEU A 17 -4.07 1.26 9.59
C LEU A 17 -3.98 0.29 8.41
N MET A 18 -4.26 -0.97 8.67
CA MET A 18 -4.14 -2.03 7.66
C MET A 18 -5.50 -2.56 7.27
N LEU A 19 -5.63 -2.92 6.00
CA LEU A 19 -6.81 -3.57 5.46
C LEU A 19 -6.53 -5.05 5.27
N HIS A 20 -7.30 -5.91 5.95
CA HIS A 20 -7.27 -7.35 5.72
C HIS A 20 -8.30 -7.70 4.65
N ARG A 21 -7.84 -8.11 3.47
CA ARG A 21 -8.67 -8.34 2.29
C ARG A 21 -9.37 -9.69 2.37
N VAL A 22 -10.55 -9.73 2.99
CA VAL A 22 -11.29 -10.99 3.23
C VAL A 22 -12.70 -11.02 2.65
N LYS A 23 -13.18 -9.91 2.06
CA LYS A 23 -14.57 -9.80 1.60
C LYS A 23 -14.80 -10.10 0.12
N LYS A 24 -13.75 -10.14 -0.70
CA LYS A 24 -13.84 -10.43 -2.15
C LYS A 24 -13.15 -11.76 -2.47
N GLU A 25 -13.86 -12.68 -3.14
CA GLU A 25 -13.33 -14.01 -3.46
C GLU A 25 -12.26 -14.01 -4.56
N ASN A 26 -12.44 -13.20 -5.61
CA ASN A 26 -11.51 -13.14 -6.75
C ASN A 26 -10.51 -12.00 -6.66
N ASP A 27 -10.13 -11.65 -5.43
CA ASP A 27 -9.19 -10.59 -5.16
C ASP A 27 -7.75 -11.14 -5.19
N CYS A 28 -6.86 -10.52 -5.99
CA CYS A 28 -5.44 -10.88 -6.02
C CYS A 28 -4.75 -10.67 -4.66
N ASN A 29 -5.31 -9.79 -3.81
CA ASN A 29 -4.83 -9.53 -2.45
C ASN A 29 -5.56 -10.34 -1.39
N ARG A 30 -6.34 -11.35 -1.78
CA ARG A 30 -7.15 -12.12 -0.85
C ARG A 30 -6.31 -12.65 0.32
N ASP A 31 -6.85 -12.51 1.53
CA ASP A 31 -6.23 -12.88 2.81
C ASP A 31 -4.94 -12.12 3.13
N LYS A 32 -4.57 -11.12 2.34
CA LYS A 32 -3.39 -10.32 2.61
C LYS A 32 -3.73 -9.04 3.36
N TRP A 33 -2.79 -8.58 4.15
CA TRP A 33 -2.86 -7.30 4.85
C TRP A 33 -2.12 -6.26 4.02
N ILE A 34 -2.83 -5.21 3.63
CA ILE A 34 -2.26 -4.14 2.79
C ILE A 34 -2.60 -2.76 3.39
N GLY A 35 -1.94 -1.73 2.88
CA GLY A 35 -2.30 -0.34 3.18
C GLY A 35 -3.62 0.04 2.51
N ILE A 36 -3.95 1.33 2.54
CA ILE A 36 -5.20 1.87 2.01
C ILE A 36 -4.92 2.57 0.68
N GLY A 37 -5.71 2.27 -0.33
CA GLY A 37 -5.56 2.91 -1.63
C GLY A 37 -6.43 2.26 -2.68
N GLY A 38 -6.23 2.62 -3.94
CA GLY A 38 -7.00 2.08 -5.03
C GLY A 38 -6.62 2.68 -6.38
N LYS A 39 -7.46 2.45 -7.37
CA LYS A 39 -7.21 2.86 -8.75
C LYS A 39 -7.50 4.34 -8.95
N PHE A 40 -6.72 4.97 -9.82
CA PHE A 40 -6.99 6.34 -10.30
C PHE A 40 -8.32 6.39 -11.03
N GLU A 41 -9.04 7.47 -10.82
CA GLU A 41 -10.11 7.90 -11.71
C GLU A 41 -9.53 8.86 -12.75
N ASP A 42 -10.24 9.01 -13.86
CA ASP A 42 -9.78 9.88 -14.94
C ASP A 42 -9.55 11.31 -14.43
N GLY A 43 -8.40 11.87 -14.77
CA GLY A 43 -8.05 13.24 -14.40
C GLY A 43 -7.51 13.43 -13.00
N GLU A 44 -7.41 12.37 -12.18
CA GLU A 44 -6.86 12.50 -10.83
C GLU A 44 -5.32 12.54 -10.84
N SER A 45 -4.76 13.40 -9.99
CA SER A 45 -3.36 13.29 -9.60
C SER A 45 -3.18 12.15 -8.58
N PRO A 46 -1.95 11.69 -8.33
CA PRO A 46 -1.70 10.72 -7.26
C PRO A 46 -2.26 11.17 -5.91
N GLU A 47 -2.09 12.45 -5.57
CA GLU A 47 -2.58 13.01 -4.31
C GLU A 47 -4.10 12.99 -4.24
N GLU A 48 -4.77 13.40 -5.31
CA GLU A 48 -6.24 13.36 -5.36
C GLU A 48 -6.77 11.94 -5.22
N CYS A 49 -6.14 10.99 -5.88
CA CYS A 49 -6.53 9.58 -5.82
C CYS A 49 -6.38 9.02 -4.41
N VAL A 50 -5.23 9.20 -3.76
CA VAL A 50 -4.98 8.63 -2.44
C VAL A 50 -5.90 9.23 -1.39
N LEU A 51 -6.14 10.55 -1.42
CA LEU A 51 -7.03 11.20 -0.47
C LEU A 51 -8.47 10.73 -0.64
N ARG A 52 -8.93 10.57 -1.88
CA ARG A 52 -10.28 10.06 -2.17
C ARG A 52 -10.45 8.61 -1.70
N GLU A 53 -9.49 7.75 -2.04
CA GLU A 53 -9.56 6.34 -1.65
C GLU A 53 -9.54 6.15 -0.13
N ILE A 54 -8.70 6.91 0.58
CA ILE A 54 -8.68 6.84 2.05
C ILE A 54 -10.03 7.25 2.61
N ARG A 55 -10.61 8.32 2.10
CA ARG A 55 -11.91 8.80 2.57
C ARG A 55 -13.02 7.79 2.31
N GLU A 56 -13.06 7.20 1.13
CA GLU A 56 -14.06 6.20 0.77
C GLU A 56 -13.94 4.92 1.60
N GLU A 57 -12.71 4.44 1.80
CA GLU A 57 -12.49 3.16 2.49
C GLU A 57 -12.51 3.29 4.01
N THR A 58 -12.05 4.39 4.57
CA THR A 58 -11.84 4.52 6.01
C THR A 58 -12.72 5.57 6.68
N GLY A 59 -13.22 6.54 5.95
CA GLY A 59 -13.92 7.70 6.50
C GLY A 59 -13.00 8.81 6.99
N LEU A 60 -11.68 8.61 6.93
CA LEU A 60 -10.72 9.62 7.38
C LEU A 60 -10.49 10.67 6.30
N THR A 61 -10.33 11.92 6.74
CA THR A 61 -9.86 13.02 5.90
C THR A 61 -8.41 13.31 6.28
N VAL A 62 -7.48 12.87 5.45
CA VAL A 62 -6.05 13.06 5.70
C VAL A 62 -5.67 14.53 5.48
N THR A 63 -4.94 15.10 6.43
CA THR A 63 -4.46 16.47 6.41
C THR A 63 -2.94 16.58 6.34
N GLY A 64 -2.20 15.53 6.68
CA GLY A 64 -0.75 15.49 6.58
C GLY A 64 -0.31 14.17 5.94
N TYR A 65 0.39 14.27 4.82
CA TYR A 65 0.86 13.10 4.07
C TYR A 65 2.15 13.41 3.32
N ARG A 66 2.85 12.35 2.92
CA ARG A 66 4.07 12.45 2.10
C ARG A 66 3.98 11.46 0.94
N TYR A 67 4.39 11.91 -0.25
CA TYR A 67 4.56 11.04 -1.41
C TYR A 67 5.95 10.42 -1.32
N ARG A 68 6.01 9.09 -1.18
CA ARG A 68 7.24 8.39 -0.80
C ARG A 68 7.95 7.70 -1.95
N GLY A 69 7.25 7.32 -2.97
CA GLY A 69 7.87 6.62 -4.10
C GLY A 69 6.86 6.02 -5.05
N ILE A 70 7.39 5.33 -6.07
CA ILE A 70 6.59 4.58 -7.04
C ILE A 70 7.06 3.13 -6.99
N VAL A 71 6.09 2.21 -6.91
CA VAL A 71 6.35 0.77 -6.95
C VAL A 71 5.77 0.21 -8.25
N THR A 72 6.62 -0.39 -9.06
CA THR A 72 6.22 -1.04 -10.31
C THR A 72 6.07 -2.54 -10.05
N PHE A 73 4.85 -3.06 -10.17
CA PHE A 73 4.58 -4.48 -10.04
C PHE A 73 4.46 -5.13 -11.40
N VAL A 74 5.30 -6.12 -11.66
CA VAL A 74 5.23 -6.96 -12.86
C VAL A 74 4.86 -8.37 -12.43
N SER A 75 3.90 -8.97 -13.10
CA SER A 75 3.39 -10.30 -12.75
C SER A 75 3.13 -11.11 -14.02
N ASP A 76 3.25 -12.43 -13.90
CA ASP A 76 2.84 -13.35 -14.96
C ASP A 76 1.33 -13.64 -14.95
N ARG A 77 0.60 -13.16 -13.94
CA ARG A 77 -0.86 -13.37 -13.77
C ARG A 77 -1.68 -12.11 -13.96
N TRP A 78 -1.12 -10.95 -13.62
CA TRP A 78 -1.85 -9.69 -13.57
C TRP A 78 -1.15 -8.66 -14.45
N GLU A 79 -1.88 -7.67 -14.93
CA GLU A 79 -1.28 -6.58 -15.70
C GLU A 79 -0.30 -5.78 -14.85
N THR A 80 0.68 -5.14 -15.50
CA THR A 80 1.65 -4.28 -14.83
C THR A 80 0.93 -3.15 -14.08
N GLU A 81 1.32 -2.94 -12.83
CA GLU A 81 0.74 -1.92 -11.97
C GLU A 81 1.81 -0.92 -11.56
N TYR A 82 1.48 0.37 -11.70
CA TYR A 82 2.30 1.48 -11.20
C TYR A 82 1.59 2.05 -9.97
N MET A 83 2.13 1.76 -8.79
CA MET A 83 1.53 2.13 -7.52
C MET A 83 2.29 3.31 -6.92
N HIS A 84 1.57 4.39 -6.69
CA HIS A 84 2.09 5.59 -6.04
C HIS A 84 1.97 5.42 -4.54
N LEU A 85 3.11 5.42 -3.83
CA LEU A 85 3.20 5.07 -2.42
C LEU A 85 3.25 6.32 -1.55
N PHE A 86 2.38 6.36 -0.55
CA PHE A 86 2.25 7.47 0.39
C PHE A 86 2.33 6.98 1.83
N THR A 87 2.67 7.90 2.73
CA THR A 87 2.43 7.76 4.17
C THR A 87 1.64 8.95 4.67
N ALA A 88 0.87 8.78 5.74
CA ALA A 88 0.10 9.84 6.36
C ALA A 88 0.17 9.71 7.88
N ASP A 89 0.21 10.85 8.58
CA ASP A 89 0.32 10.89 10.04
C ASP A 89 -0.62 11.91 10.68
N ALA A 90 -1.45 12.58 9.89
CA ALA A 90 -2.43 13.55 10.39
C ALA A 90 -3.74 13.43 9.60
N TRP A 91 -4.85 13.44 10.32
CA TRP A 91 -6.18 13.32 9.74
C TRP A 91 -7.23 13.86 10.70
N THR A 92 -8.47 14.04 10.16
CA THR A 92 -9.67 14.30 10.93
C THR A 92 -10.67 13.18 10.70
N GLY A 93 -11.67 13.06 11.57
CA GLY A 93 -12.65 12.00 11.49
C GLY A 93 -12.22 10.74 12.24
N SER A 94 -13.03 9.70 12.12
CA SER A 94 -12.79 8.41 12.76
C SER A 94 -12.95 7.27 11.75
N VAL A 95 -12.24 6.17 12.00
CA VAL A 95 -12.30 5.00 11.13
C VAL A 95 -13.70 4.38 11.18
N ARG A 96 -14.28 4.11 9.98
CA ARG A 96 -15.57 3.43 9.89
C ARG A 96 -15.43 1.95 10.24
N ASP A 97 -16.48 1.40 10.83
CA ASP A 97 -16.54 -0.04 11.12
C ASP A 97 -16.82 -0.87 9.87
N ASP A 98 -17.27 -0.23 8.80
CA ASP A 98 -17.76 -0.87 7.58
C ASP A 98 -16.87 -0.51 6.40
N CYS A 99 -16.03 -1.47 5.98
CA CYS A 99 -15.27 -1.41 4.75
C CYS A 99 -15.71 -2.55 3.83
N GLY A 100 -16.16 -2.22 2.61
CA GLY A 100 -16.67 -3.21 1.64
C GLY A 100 -15.63 -4.21 1.15
N GLU A 101 -14.34 -3.96 1.33
CA GLU A 101 -13.25 -4.78 0.80
C GLU A 101 -12.62 -5.70 1.84
N GLY A 102 -12.85 -5.45 3.13
CA GLY A 102 -12.24 -6.25 4.19
C GLY A 102 -12.44 -5.64 5.56
N VAL A 103 -11.54 -5.96 6.46
CA VAL A 103 -11.53 -5.51 7.85
C VAL A 103 -10.37 -4.55 8.06
N LEU A 104 -10.65 -3.39 8.65
CA LEU A 104 -9.64 -2.39 9.01
C LEU A 104 -9.17 -2.62 10.44
N GLU A 105 -7.86 -2.60 10.64
CA GLU A 105 -7.28 -2.78 11.97
C GLU A 105 -5.97 -2.00 12.09
N TRP A 106 -5.75 -1.37 13.26
CA TRP A 106 -4.47 -0.75 13.59
C TRP A 106 -3.50 -1.84 14.02
N ILE A 107 -2.38 -1.98 13.30
CA ILE A 107 -1.36 -2.99 13.57
C ILE A 107 -0.03 -2.29 13.83
N HIS A 108 0.59 -2.61 14.97
CA HIS A 108 1.93 -2.06 15.27
C HIS A 108 2.93 -2.50 14.18
N LYS A 109 3.79 -1.58 13.77
CA LYS A 109 4.78 -1.82 12.70
C LYS A 109 5.62 -3.07 12.94
N ASP A 110 5.95 -3.38 14.20
CA ASP A 110 6.76 -4.55 14.55
C ASP A 110 6.02 -5.88 14.38
N ARG A 111 4.69 -5.86 14.23
CA ARG A 111 3.87 -7.06 14.05
C ARG A 111 3.56 -7.38 12.59
N LEU A 112 3.86 -6.46 11.68
CA LEU A 112 3.50 -6.63 10.27
C LEU A 112 4.17 -7.84 9.63
N ALA A 113 5.41 -8.16 9.99
CA ALA A 113 6.14 -9.28 9.43
C ALA A 113 5.49 -10.65 9.70
N ALA A 114 4.66 -10.75 10.74
CA ALA A 114 3.96 -11.98 11.10
C ALA A 114 2.64 -12.17 10.33
N LEU A 115 2.20 -11.17 9.56
CA LEU A 115 0.92 -11.19 8.85
C LEU A 115 1.11 -11.60 7.40
N PRO A 116 0.10 -12.24 6.77
CA PRO A 116 0.13 -12.52 5.34
C PRO A 116 0.25 -11.23 4.52
N GLN A 117 1.31 -11.12 3.76
CA GLN A 117 1.60 -9.98 2.90
C GLN A 117 2.28 -10.47 1.61
N TRP A 118 2.26 -9.66 0.58
CA TRP A 118 3.14 -9.86 -0.56
C TRP A 118 4.59 -9.68 -0.11
N ALA A 119 5.48 -10.54 -0.58
CA ALA A 119 6.90 -10.50 -0.17
C ALA A 119 7.55 -9.14 -0.45
N GLY A 120 7.20 -8.50 -1.56
CA GLY A 120 7.71 -7.19 -1.93
C GLY A 120 7.24 -6.06 -1.03
N ASP A 121 6.08 -6.20 -0.39
CA ASP A 121 5.57 -5.18 0.53
C ASP A 121 6.52 -5.00 1.71
N ARG A 122 7.18 -6.07 2.14
CA ARG A 122 8.18 -5.98 3.22
C ARG A 122 9.36 -5.12 2.82
N ILE A 123 9.73 -5.11 1.53
CA ILE A 123 10.84 -4.28 1.04
C ILE A 123 10.49 -2.81 1.16
N PHE A 124 9.35 -2.37 0.62
CA PHE A 124 9.03 -0.95 0.70
C PHE A 124 8.61 -0.51 2.10
N LEU A 125 8.03 -1.38 2.92
CA LEU A 125 7.78 -1.06 4.33
C LEU A 125 9.08 -0.80 5.08
N ASP A 126 10.13 -1.57 4.81
CA ASP A 126 11.46 -1.33 5.39
C ASP A 126 12.04 0.00 4.91
N LEU A 127 11.90 0.31 3.62
CA LEU A 127 12.35 1.60 3.07
C LEU A 127 11.63 2.76 3.74
N LEU A 128 10.33 2.64 3.99
CA LEU A 128 9.54 3.65 4.69
C LEU A 128 10.01 3.83 6.13
N ARG A 129 10.29 2.73 6.85
CA ARG A 129 10.79 2.80 8.24
C ARG A 129 12.13 3.51 8.33
N ARG A 130 13.00 3.31 7.34
CA ARG A 130 14.32 3.96 7.29
C ARG A 130 14.27 5.38 6.75
N ASP A 131 13.08 5.87 6.41
CA ASP A 131 12.86 7.21 5.86
C ASP A 131 13.74 7.49 4.63
N VAL A 132 13.85 6.52 3.75
CA VAL A 132 14.60 6.65 2.49
C VAL A 132 13.98 7.75 1.63
N PRO A 133 14.76 8.62 0.97
CA PRO A 133 14.22 9.61 0.04
C PRO A 133 13.37 8.97 -1.06
N PHE A 134 12.56 9.77 -1.74
CA PHE A 134 11.66 9.30 -2.81
C PHE A 134 12.38 8.27 -3.67
N PHE A 135 11.74 7.10 -3.88
CA PHE A 135 12.37 5.96 -4.55
C PHE A 135 11.47 5.36 -5.63
N SER A 136 12.11 4.65 -6.55
CA SER A 136 11.45 3.81 -7.54
C SER A 136 11.83 2.36 -7.27
N LEU A 137 10.83 1.53 -6.97
CA LEU A 137 11.03 0.12 -6.67
C LEU A 137 10.29 -0.71 -7.70
N LYS A 138 10.99 -1.61 -8.39
CA LYS A 138 10.37 -2.57 -9.30
C LYS A 138 10.39 -3.95 -8.67
N LEU A 139 9.23 -4.61 -8.67
CA LEU A 139 9.04 -5.95 -8.15
C LEU A 139 8.45 -6.82 -9.24
N ARG A 140 9.05 -7.99 -9.48
CA ARG A 140 8.51 -8.96 -10.44
C ARG A 140 8.19 -10.25 -9.74
N TYR A 141 6.96 -10.71 -9.95
CA TYR A 141 6.44 -11.94 -9.35
C TYR A 141 6.24 -13.03 -10.38
N GLN A 142 6.53 -14.27 -9.98
CA GLN A 142 6.07 -15.48 -10.64
C GLN A 142 5.05 -16.15 -9.72
N GLY A 143 3.78 -16.13 -10.10
CA GLY A 143 2.72 -16.50 -9.18
C GLY A 143 2.75 -15.58 -7.95
N GLU A 144 2.85 -16.15 -6.77
CA GLU A 144 2.99 -15.38 -5.54
C GLU A 144 4.44 -15.25 -5.07
N THR A 145 5.41 -15.76 -5.84
CA THR A 145 6.84 -15.72 -5.49
C THR A 145 7.48 -14.47 -6.06
N LEU A 146 8.15 -13.71 -5.21
CA LEU A 146 8.96 -12.57 -5.64
C LEU A 146 10.24 -13.09 -6.31
N ALA A 147 10.36 -12.88 -7.62
CA ALA A 147 11.48 -13.38 -8.42
C ALA A 147 12.58 -12.34 -8.66
N TYR A 148 12.24 -11.04 -8.54
CA TYR A 148 13.18 -9.96 -8.86
C TYR A 148 12.75 -8.68 -8.17
N ALA A 149 13.73 -7.91 -7.68
CA ALA A 149 13.51 -6.58 -7.13
C ALA A 149 14.64 -5.65 -7.56
N CYS A 150 14.29 -4.42 -7.86
CA CYS A 150 15.22 -3.40 -8.32
C CYS A 150 14.87 -2.06 -7.68
N LEU A 151 15.82 -1.46 -6.99
CA LEU A 151 15.64 -0.17 -6.30
C LEU A 151 16.46 0.90 -7.00
N ASN A 152 15.77 1.94 -7.49
CA ASN A 152 16.42 3.06 -8.18
C ASN A 152 17.36 2.61 -9.30
N GLY A 153 16.96 1.58 -10.05
CA GLY A 153 17.73 1.02 -11.15
C GLY A 153 18.81 0.01 -10.74
N ARG A 154 18.89 -0.35 -9.46
CA ARG A 154 19.87 -1.33 -8.97
C ARG A 154 19.18 -2.58 -8.46
N GLU A 155 19.59 -3.74 -8.98
CA GLU A 155 19.03 -5.01 -8.53
C GLU A 155 19.33 -5.26 -7.06
N LEU A 156 18.31 -5.76 -6.34
CA LEU A 156 18.43 -6.17 -4.95
C LEU A 156 18.62 -7.69 -4.87
N ALA A 157 19.48 -8.12 -3.97
CA ALA A 157 19.58 -9.54 -3.62
C ALA A 157 18.34 -9.97 -2.84
N LEU A 158 17.74 -11.08 -3.23
CA LEU A 158 16.56 -11.64 -2.57
C LEU A 158 16.93 -12.83 -1.69
#